data_633d8f4284e9b41c71126de45e2b34de
#
_entry.id   633d8f4284e9b41c71126de45e2b34de
#
_cell.length_a   1.000
_cell.length_b   1.000
_cell.length_c   1.000
_cell.angle_alpha   90.00
_cell.angle_beta   90.00
_cell.angle_gamma   90.00
#
_symmetry.space_group_name_H-M   'P 1'
#
loop_
_entity.id
_entity.type
_entity.pdbx_description
1 polymer ?
#
loop_
_entity_poly.entity_id
_entity_poly.type
_entity_poly.pdbx_seq_one_letter_code
_entity_poly.pdbx_strand_id
1 'polypeptide(L)'
;MNETEAKDALDAIQHARQQTSKLMGYQVSGSVVAAWGIAWVIGFSAMQFIPQSAPWIWGLCWIAALGWTATRPRAPNDTRVLATWAMAVCYVGLITAMVEADVREASVIIAIAVASGYAITGLWAGLRFAFLGGLVTVSTAVGWWFLPELLFLSLGLGGGTALLLGGLWLKRP
;
A
#
# COMPACT_ATOMS: atom_id res chain seq x y z
N MET A 1 -20.04 42.55 -12.31
CA MET A 1 -19.93 41.18 -11.77
C MET A 1 -20.75 41.17 -10.50
N ASN A 2 -21.82 40.40 -10.50
CA ASN A 2 -22.77 40.35 -9.40
C ASN A 2 -22.17 39.49 -8.28
N GLU A 3 -22.46 39.75 -7.01
CA GLU A 3 -21.90 39.05 -5.85
C GLU A 3 -22.13 37.52 -5.93
N THR A 4 -23.29 37.13 -6.49
CA THR A 4 -23.64 35.72 -6.77
C THR A 4 -22.73 35.09 -7.83
N GLU A 5 -22.44 35.78 -8.91
CA GLU A 5 -21.55 35.30 -9.98
C GLU A 5 -20.09 35.11 -9.45
N ALA A 6 -19.65 36.02 -8.59
CA ALA A 6 -18.30 35.91 -7.98
C ALA A 6 -18.22 34.71 -7.03
N LYS A 7 -19.27 34.43 -6.28
CA LYS A 7 -19.34 33.28 -5.36
C LYS A 7 -19.38 31.98 -6.12
N ASP A 8 -20.20 31.88 -7.17
CA ASP A 8 -20.28 30.67 -8.01
C ASP A 8 -18.95 30.38 -8.73
N ALA A 9 -18.25 31.42 -9.19
CA ALA A 9 -16.92 31.29 -9.78
C ALA A 9 -15.88 30.82 -8.74
N LEU A 10 -15.94 31.30 -7.50
CA LEU A 10 -15.05 30.88 -6.43
C LEU A 10 -15.27 29.42 -6.06
N ASP A 11 -16.53 29.01 -5.95
CA ASP A 11 -16.90 27.62 -5.64
C ASP A 11 -16.46 26.67 -6.78
N ALA A 12 -16.61 27.06 -8.04
CA ALA A 12 -16.12 26.29 -9.18
C ALA A 12 -14.59 26.12 -9.16
N ILE A 13 -13.86 27.19 -8.83
CA ILE A 13 -12.40 27.13 -8.70
C ILE A 13 -11.97 26.22 -7.53
N GLN A 14 -12.67 26.29 -6.40
CA GLN A 14 -12.38 25.42 -5.24
C GLN A 14 -12.64 23.95 -5.58
N HIS A 15 -13.75 23.63 -6.24
CA HIS A 15 -14.05 22.27 -6.69
C HIS A 15 -13.00 21.73 -7.68
N ALA A 16 -12.60 22.55 -8.66
CA ALA A 16 -11.56 22.18 -9.63
C ALA A 16 -10.21 21.94 -8.94
N ARG A 17 -9.82 22.78 -7.97
CA ARG A 17 -8.60 22.59 -7.16
C ARG A 17 -8.65 21.31 -6.34
N GLN A 18 -9.78 21.01 -5.70
CA GLN A 18 -9.92 19.77 -4.92
C GLN A 18 -9.84 18.52 -5.80
N GLN A 19 -10.46 18.53 -6.96
CA GLN A 19 -10.36 17.42 -7.92
C GLN A 19 -8.93 17.23 -8.43
N THR A 20 -8.26 18.32 -8.80
CA THR A 20 -6.85 18.26 -9.26
C THR A 20 -5.92 17.75 -8.17
N SER A 21 -6.09 18.21 -6.94
CA SER A 21 -5.30 17.73 -5.79
C SER A 21 -5.50 16.23 -5.53
N LYS A 22 -6.73 15.72 -5.61
CA LYS A 22 -7.03 14.29 -5.48
C LYS A 22 -6.37 13.47 -6.59
N LEU A 23 -6.48 13.92 -7.85
CA LEU A 23 -5.91 13.23 -9.00
C LEU A 23 -4.37 13.19 -8.93
N MET A 24 -3.72 14.29 -8.54
CA MET A 24 -2.27 14.30 -8.31
C MET A 24 -1.87 13.36 -7.18
N GLY A 25 -2.63 13.34 -6.07
CA GLY A 25 -2.42 12.41 -4.97
C GLY A 25 -2.48 10.96 -5.42
N TYR A 26 -3.46 10.59 -6.24
CA TYR A 26 -3.59 9.25 -6.79
C TYR A 26 -2.44 8.87 -7.73
N GLN A 27 -1.99 9.78 -8.60
CA GLN A 27 -0.89 9.52 -9.54
C GLN A 27 0.42 9.24 -8.81
N VAL A 28 0.75 10.05 -7.81
CA VAL A 28 1.97 9.88 -7.00
C VAL A 28 1.89 8.60 -6.18
N SER A 29 0.81 8.42 -5.42
CA SER A 29 0.60 7.23 -4.59
C SER A 29 0.55 5.96 -5.41
N GLY A 30 -0.08 5.98 -6.59
CA GLY A 30 -0.17 4.81 -7.47
C GLY A 30 1.20 4.29 -7.92
N SER A 31 2.19 5.18 -8.15
CA SER A 31 3.54 4.75 -8.50
C SER A 31 4.27 4.10 -7.33
N VAL A 32 4.04 4.58 -6.13
CA VAL A 32 4.61 4.03 -4.89
C VAL A 32 3.98 2.66 -4.60
N VAL A 33 2.66 2.57 -4.64
CA VAL A 33 1.92 1.30 -4.44
C VAL A 33 2.38 0.24 -5.43
N ALA A 34 2.54 0.59 -6.72
CA ALA A 34 3.02 -0.34 -7.73
C ALA A 34 4.46 -0.82 -7.46
N ALA A 35 5.36 0.07 -7.03
CA ALA A 35 6.73 -0.31 -6.68
C ALA A 35 6.77 -1.30 -5.49
N TRP A 36 5.96 -1.06 -4.46
CA TRP A 36 5.81 -1.98 -3.35
C TRP A 36 5.16 -3.30 -3.78
N GLY A 37 4.21 -3.28 -4.73
CA GLY A 37 3.66 -4.50 -5.32
C GLY A 37 4.73 -5.36 -6.00
N ILE A 38 5.63 -4.76 -6.77
CA ILE A 38 6.77 -5.46 -7.38
C ILE A 38 7.68 -6.06 -6.29
N ALA A 39 8.00 -5.28 -5.25
CA ALA A 39 8.82 -5.76 -4.14
C ALA A 39 8.19 -6.98 -3.45
N TRP A 40 6.86 -7.00 -3.28
CA TRP A 40 6.13 -8.12 -2.70
C TRP A 40 6.15 -9.36 -3.61
N VAL A 41 5.90 -9.19 -4.91
CA VAL A 41 5.97 -10.31 -5.87
C VAL A 41 7.35 -10.96 -5.82
N ILE A 42 8.41 -10.18 -5.90
CA ILE A 42 9.78 -10.70 -5.92
C ILE A 42 10.15 -11.29 -4.55
N GLY A 43 9.93 -10.55 -3.47
CA GLY A 43 10.34 -10.94 -2.12
C GLY A 43 9.66 -12.20 -1.62
N PHE A 44 8.33 -12.28 -1.74
CA PHE A 44 7.59 -13.47 -1.32
C PHE A 44 7.81 -14.67 -2.24
N SER A 45 8.02 -14.45 -3.55
CA SER A 45 8.42 -15.54 -4.43
C SER A 45 9.80 -16.08 -4.05
N ALA A 46 10.73 -15.22 -3.67
CA ALA A 46 12.03 -15.65 -3.18
C ALA A 46 11.90 -16.47 -1.87
N MET A 47 11.03 -16.08 -0.95
CA MET A 47 10.76 -16.85 0.28
C MET A 47 10.18 -18.24 -0.03
N GLN A 48 9.40 -18.38 -1.09
CA GLN A 48 8.82 -19.67 -1.48
C GLN A 48 9.85 -20.60 -2.14
N PHE A 49 10.67 -20.08 -3.07
CA PHE A 49 11.51 -20.91 -3.95
C PHE A 49 12.98 -20.95 -3.57
N ILE A 50 13.51 -19.88 -2.96
CA ILE A 50 14.93 -19.74 -2.61
C ILE A 50 15.11 -19.15 -1.19
N PRO A 51 14.60 -19.81 -0.15
CA PRO A 51 14.52 -19.27 1.20
C PRO A 51 15.87 -18.82 1.78
N GLN A 52 16.98 -19.46 1.39
CA GLN A 52 18.32 -19.08 1.87
C GLN A 52 18.73 -17.67 1.41
N SER A 53 18.33 -17.26 0.21
CA SER A 53 18.65 -15.95 -0.36
C SER A 53 17.56 -14.92 -0.12
N ALA A 54 16.38 -15.34 0.35
CA ALA A 54 15.22 -14.47 0.50
C ALA A 54 15.48 -13.23 1.37
N PRO A 55 16.20 -13.27 2.51
CA PRO A 55 16.48 -12.09 3.31
C PRO A 55 17.23 -11.00 2.55
N TRP A 56 18.22 -11.39 1.73
CA TRP A 56 18.98 -10.45 0.90
C TRP A 56 18.13 -9.85 -0.22
N ILE A 57 17.32 -10.69 -0.87
CA ILE A 57 16.39 -10.25 -1.93
C ILE A 57 15.37 -9.27 -1.35
N TRP A 58 14.78 -9.58 -0.20
CA TRP A 58 13.88 -8.67 0.52
C TRP A 58 14.57 -7.35 0.86
N GLY A 59 15.79 -7.39 1.41
CA GLY A 59 16.58 -6.20 1.73
C GLY A 59 16.76 -5.29 0.51
N LEU A 60 17.13 -5.86 -0.64
CA LEU A 60 17.27 -5.12 -1.89
C LEU A 60 15.94 -4.55 -2.38
N CYS A 61 14.86 -5.33 -2.32
CA CYS A 61 13.51 -4.87 -2.69
C CYS A 61 13.05 -3.70 -1.80
N TRP A 62 13.30 -3.76 -0.49
CA TRP A 62 13.00 -2.69 0.45
C TRP A 62 13.78 -1.42 0.12
N ILE A 63 15.09 -1.52 -0.08
CA ILE A 63 15.94 -0.37 -0.43
C ILE A 63 15.45 0.27 -1.72
N ALA A 64 15.15 -0.52 -2.75
CA ALA A 64 14.65 -0.03 -4.02
C ALA A 64 13.28 0.66 -3.89
N ALA A 65 12.33 0.03 -3.18
CA ALA A 65 11.00 0.58 -2.98
C ALA A 65 11.00 1.85 -2.11
N LEU A 66 11.81 1.89 -1.04
CA LEU A 66 11.98 3.08 -0.22
C LEU A 66 12.67 4.20 -0.99
N GLY A 67 13.73 3.88 -1.74
CA GLY A 67 14.41 4.86 -2.61
C GLY A 67 13.44 5.46 -3.62
N TRP A 68 12.64 4.62 -4.29
CA TRP A 68 11.60 5.10 -5.19
C TRP A 68 10.57 5.99 -4.49
N THR A 69 10.12 5.59 -3.30
CA THR A 69 9.18 6.38 -2.50
C THR A 69 9.76 7.74 -2.12
N ALA A 70 11.03 7.79 -1.74
CA ALA A 70 11.71 9.02 -1.33
C ALA A 70 11.89 10.04 -2.48
N THR A 71 11.97 9.58 -3.73
CA THR A 71 12.10 10.45 -4.91
C THR A 71 10.78 11.09 -5.35
N ARG A 72 9.64 10.70 -4.75
CA ARG A 72 8.33 11.21 -5.17
C ARG A 72 7.96 12.51 -4.45
N PRO A 73 7.34 13.46 -5.19
CA PRO A 73 6.82 14.67 -4.55
C PRO A 73 5.75 14.30 -3.51
N ARG A 74 5.80 15.00 -2.37
CA ARG A 74 4.83 14.80 -1.29
C ARG A 74 3.57 15.62 -1.53
N ALA A 75 2.40 15.00 -1.35
CA ALA A 75 1.13 15.70 -1.44
C ALA A 75 0.83 16.46 -0.13
N PRO A 76 -0.01 17.51 -0.13
CA PRO A 76 -0.30 18.32 1.07
C PRO A 76 -0.86 17.56 2.28
N ASN A 77 -1.43 16.37 2.07
CA ASN A 77 -2.00 15.53 3.13
C ASN A 77 -1.09 14.38 3.58
N ASP A 78 0.19 14.41 3.24
CA ASP A 78 1.14 13.31 3.48
C ASP A 78 1.40 13.01 4.96
N THR A 79 1.18 13.97 5.87
CA THR A 79 1.44 13.75 7.29
C THR A 79 0.54 12.69 7.91
N ARG A 80 -0.74 12.63 7.55
CA ARG A 80 -1.68 11.60 8.05
C ARG A 80 -1.36 10.23 7.48
N VAL A 81 -1.05 10.17 6.18
CA VAL A 81 -0.65 8.93 5.50
C VAL A 81 0.66 8.43 6.10
N LEU A 82 1.66 9.31 6.26
CA LEU A 82 2.92 8.96 6.89
C LEU A 82 2.74 8.47 8.32
N ALA A 83 1.91 9.14 9.12
CA ALA A 83 1.60 8.72 10.49
C ALA A 83 0.94 7.33 10.51
N THR A 84 -0.03 7.07 9.61
CA THR A 84 -0.68 5.76 9.50
C THR A 84 0.34 4.65 9.22
N TRP A 85 1.24 4.87 8.28
CA TRP A 85 2.28 3.89 7.95
C TRP A 85 3.32 3.72 9.06
N ALA A 86 3.74 4.81 9.70
CA ALA A 86 4.63 4.75 10.85
C ALA A 86 4.01 3.95 12.00
N MET A 87 2.74 4.20 12.31
CA MET A 87 2.01 3.43 13.32
C MET A 87 1.90 1.95 12.93
N ALA A 88 1.56 1.64 11.67
CA ALA A 88 1.47 0.27 11.20
C ALA A 88 2.81 -0.48 11.37
N VAL A 89 3.94 0.15 11.03
CA VAL A 89 5.28 -0.44 11.22
C VAL A 89 5.59 -0.66 12.70
N CYS A 90 5.28 0.33 13.57
CA CYS A 90 5.47 0.20 15.01
C CYS A 90 4.63 -0.95 15.59
N TYR A 91 3.36 -1.07 15.22
CA TYR A 91 2.49 -2.15 15.67
C TYR A 91 2.95 -3.52 15.18
N VAL A 92 3.39 -3.63 13.94
CA VAL A 92 3.96 -4.88 13.40
C VAL A 92 5.18 -5.29 14.22
N GLY A 93 6.13 -4.36 14.41
CA GLY A 93 7.33 -4.64 15.20
C GLY A 93 7.01 -5.06 16.62
N LEU A 94 6.06 -4.39 17.27
CA LEU A 94 5.64 -4.72 18.63
C LEU A 94 4.98 -6.11 18.69
N ILE A 95 4.00 -6.37 17.81
CA ILE A 95 3.27 -7.64 17.81
C ILE A 95 4.22 -8.80 17.52
N THR A 96 5.04 -8.71 16.47
CA THR A 96 5.98 -9.78 16.13
C THR A 96 7.01 -10.07 17.24
N ALA A 97 7.44 -9.02 17.94
CA ALA A 97 8.35 -9.19 19.09
C ALA A 97 7.65 -9.84 20.31
N MET A 98 6.36 -9.52 20.54
CA MET A 98 5.62 -10.08 21.70
C MET A 98 5.17 -11.52 21.49
N VAL A 99 4.92 -11.95 20.25
CA VAL A 99 4.37 -13.29 19.94
C VAL A 99 5.48 -14.28 19.55
N GLU A 100 6.73 -13.83 19.50
CA GLU A 100 7.86 -14.64 18.99
C GLU A 100 7.52 -15.32 17.65
N ALA A 101 6.85 -14.57 16.78
CA ALA A 101 6.29 -15.06 15.54
C ALA A 101 7.34 -15.72 14.64
N ASP A 102 7.03 -16.88 14.10
CA ASP A 102 7.83 -17.48 13.04
C ASP A 102 7.76 -16.66 11.74
N VAL A 103 8.55 -17.04 10.74
CA VAL A 103 8.63 -16.30 9.46
C VAL A 103 7.27 -16.27 8.73
N ARG A 104 6.45 -17.31 8.86
CA ARG A 104 5.13 -17.39 8.22
C ARG A 104 4.14 -16.47 8.94
N GLU A 105 4.09 -16.55 10.26
CA GLU A 105 3.24 -15.72 11.10
C GLU A 105 3.59 -14.24 10.95
N ALA A 106 4.88 -13.91 11.02
CA ALA A 106 5.38 -12.56 10.81
C ALA A 106 4.96 -12.01 9.43
N SER A 107 5.03 -12.83 8.38
CA SER A 107 4.62 -12.44 7.03
C SER A 107 3.11 -12.13 6.95
N VAL A 108 2.28 -12.91 7.61
CA VAL A 108 0.82 -12.68 7.70
C VAL A 108 0.53 -11.41 8.50
N ILE A 109 1.19 -11.22 9.65
CA ILE A 109 1.04 -10.01 10.47
C ILE A 109 1.40 -8.75 9.66
N ILE A 110 2.52 -8.78 8.94
CA ILE A 110 2.93 -7.71 8.04
C ILE A 110 1.88 -7.47 6.95
N ALA A 111 1.39 -8.53 6.31
CA ALA A 111 0.40 -8.41 5.24
C ALA A 111 -0.93 -7.79 5.74
N ILE A 112 -1.41 -8.21 6.91
CA ILE A 112 -2.63 -7.65 7.52
C ILE A 112 -2.40 -6.19 7.93
N ALA A 113 -1.24 -5.84 8.49
CA ALA A 113 -0.93 -4.46 8.84
C ALA A 113 -0.88 -3.56 7.60
N VAL A 114 -0.29 -4.02 6.50
CA VAL A 114 -0.29 -3.31 5.21
C VAL A 114 -1.71 -3.17 4.66
N ALA A 115 -2.50 -4.23 4.69
CA ALA A 115 -3.90 -4.21 4.27
C ALA A 115 -4.72 -3.20 5.09
N SER A 116 -4.54 -3.20 6.41
CA SER A 116 -5.17 -2.24 7.33
C SER A 116 -4.74 -0.80 7.04
N GLY A 117 -3.44 -0.58 6.78
CA GLY A 117 -2.91 0.73 6.37
C GLY A 117 -3.60 1.26 5.11
N TYR A 118 -3.80 0.41 4.10
CA TYR A 118 -4.55 0.78 2.89
C TYR A 118 -6.03 1.02 3.18
N ALA A 119 -6.68 0.16 3.98
CA ALA A 119 -8.08 0.32 4.34
C ALA A 119 -8.32 1.65 5.08
N ILE A 120 -7.49 1.95 6.09
CA ILE A 120 -7.54 3.19 6.84
C ILE A 120 -7.26 4.40 5.94
N THR A 121 -6.22 4.33 5.09
CA THR A 121 -5.93 5.39 4.11
C THR A 121 -7.13 5.64 3.19
N GLY A 122 -7.89 4.61 2.87
CA GLY A 122 -9.10 4.70 2.06
C GLY A 122 -10.20 5.58 2.65
N LEU A 123 -10.24 5.77 3.97
CA LEU A 123 -11.25 6.61 4.63
C LEU A 123 -11.13 8.10 4.26
N TRP A 124 -9.93 8.57 3.96
CA TRP A 124 -9.70 9.98 3.60
C TRP A 124 -9.05 10.20 2.22
N ALA A 125 -8.28 9.22 1.70
CA ALA A 125 -7.67 9.32 0.39
C ALA A 125 -8.55 8.77 -0.74
N GLY A 126 -9.57 7.96 -0.41
CA GLY A 126 -10.60 7.48 -1.33
C GLY A 126 -10.70 5.95 -1.39
N LEU A 127 -11.90 5.48 -1.70
CA LEU A 127 -12.30 4.06 -1.68
C LEU A 127 -11.38 3.10 -2.46
N ARG A 128 -10.67 3.60 -3.47
CA ARG A 128 -9.71 2.78 -4.24
C ARG A 128 -8.64 2.17 -3.33
N PHE A 129 -8.17 2.89 -2.31
CA PHE A 129 -7.20 2.35 -1.34
C PHE A 129 -7.84 1.31 -0.41
N ALA A 130 -9.07 1.53 0.05
CA ALA A 130 -9.78 0.54 0.87
C ALA A 130 -9.99 -0.77 0.11
N PHE A 131 -10.31 -0.69 -1.19
CA PHE A 131 -10.42 -1.86 -2.06
C PHE A 131 -9.11 -2.64 -2.17
N LEU A 132 -7.96 -1.92 -2.30
CA LEU A 132 -6.64 -2.56 -2.30
C LEU A 132 -6.36 -3.28 -0.97
N GLY A 133 -6.66 -2.65 0.15
CA GLY A 133 -6.56 -3.29 1.47
C GLY A 133 -7.39 -4.57 1.54
N GLY A 134 -8.63 -4.54 1.03
CA GLY A 134 -9.50 -5.71 0.95
C GLY A 134 -8.91 -6.86 0.12
N LEU A 135 -8.34 -6.56 -1.05
CA LEU A 135 -7.70 -7.57 -1.90
C LEU A 135 -6.48 -8.22 -1.21
N VAL A 136 -5.64 -7.43 -0.56
CA VAL A 136 -4.49 -7.96 0.21
C VAL A 136 -4.99 -8.84 1.36
N THR A 137 -6.04 -8.41 2.08
CA THR A 137 -6.65 -9.21 3.16
C THR A 137 -7.16 -10.55 2.64
N VAL A 138 -7.91 -10.55 1.54
CA VAL A 138 -8.44 -11.79 0.93
C VAL A 138 -7.29 -12.71 0.50
N SER A 139 -6.27 -12.19 -0.17
CA SER A 139 -5.09 -12.99 -0.56
C SER A 139 -4.39 -13.60 0.64
N THR A 140 -4.25 -12.85 1.73
CA THR A 140 -3.63 -13.32 2.97
C THR A 140 -4.48 -14.43 3.61
N ALA A 141 -5.80 -14.22 3.70
CA ALA A 141 -6.72 -15.21 4.27
C ALA A 141 -6.74 -16.52 3.45
N VAL A 142 -6.81 -16.41 2.12
CA VAL A 142 -6.75 -17.57 1.23
C VAL A 142 -5.42 -18.33 1.41
N GLY A 143 -4.29 -17.64 1.45
CA GLY A 143 -2.99 -18.24 1.68
C GLY A 143 -2.89 -18.96 3.02
N TRP A 144 -3.41 -18.32 4.08
CA TRP A 144 -3.31 -18.86 5.44
C TRP A 144 -4.19 -20.10 5.65
N TRP A 145 -5.45 -20.06 5.23
CA TRP A 145 -6.42 -21.13 5.53
C TRP A 145 -6.53 -22.20 4.46
N PHE A 146 -6.37 -21.85 3.19
CA PHE A 146 -6.61 -22.79 2.08
C PHE A 146 -5.33 -23.23 1.36
N LEU A 147 -4.25 -22.44 1.40
CA LEU A 147 -3.02 -22.72 0.69
C LEU A 147 -1.78 -22.57 1.62
N PRO A 148 -1.76 -23.27 2.80
CA PRO A 148 -0.69 -23.07 3.78
C PRO A 148 0.73 -23.35 3.23
N GLU A 149 0.87 -24.31 2.34
CA GLU A 149 2.14 -24.66 1.68
C GLU A 149 2.60 -23.59 0.67
N LEU A 150 1.64 -22.85 0.11
CA LEU A 150 1.85 -21.80 -0.90
C LEU A 150 1.57 -20.40 -0.32
N LEU A 151 1.67 -20.23 0.99
CA LEU A 151 1.36 -18.98 1.67
C LEU A 151 2.16 -17.81 1.08
N PHE A 152 3.47 -17.96 0.94
CA PHE A 152 4.31 -16.89 0.40
C PHE A 152 3.96 -16.60 -1.06
N LEU A 153 3.62 -17.62 -1.84
CA LEU A 153 3.18 -17.41 -3.22
C LEU A 153 1.83 -16.68 -3.28
N SER A 154 0.91 -16.99 -2.38
CA SER A 154 -0.38 -16.27 -2.25
C SER A 154 -0.15 -14.80 -1.87
N LEU A 155 0.74 -14.51 -0.93
CA LEU A 155 1.10 -13.14 -0.55
C LEU A 155 1.80 -12.40 -1.72
N GLY A 156 2.72 -13.06 -2.40
CA GLY A 156 3.46 -12.47 -3.53
C GLY A 156 2.57 -12.26 -4.75
N LEU A 157 2.00 -13.34 -5.29
CA LEU A 157 1.19 -13.26 -6.51
C LEU A 157 -0.20 -12.67 -6.23
N GLY A 158 -0.86 -13.03 -5.13
CA GLY A 158 -2.16 -12.46 -4.79
C GLY A 158 -2.03 -11.01 -4.30
N GLY A 159 -1.38 -10.82 -3.14
CA GLY A 159 -1.22 -9.51 -2.52
C GLY A 159 -0.35 -8.55 -3.36
N GLY A 160 0.82 -9.02 -3.81
CA GLY A 160 1.76 -8.21 -4.58
C GLY A 160 1.21 -7.77 -5.94
N THR A 161 0.54 -8.67 -6.70
CA THR A 161 -0.09 -8.28 -7.97
C THR A 161 -1.30 -7.38 -7.75
N ALA A 162 -2.06 -7.57 -6.67
CA ALA A 162 -3.14 -6.65 -6.30
C ALA A 162 -2.61 -5.23 -6.06
N LEU A 163 -1.48 -5.09 -5.35
CA LEU A 163 -0.82 -3.80 -5.16
C LEU A 163 -0.28 -3.25 -6.49
N LEU A 164 0.37 -4.07 -7.31
CA LEU A 164 0.92 -3.64 -8.59
C LEU A 164 -0.18 -3.12 -9.53
N LEU A 165 -1.20 -3.94 -9.79
CA LEU A 165 -2.30 -3.58 -10.66
C LEU A 165 -3.14 -2.45 -10.07
N GLY A 166 -3.36 -2.46 -8.76
CA GLY A 166 -4.03 -1.41 -8.05
C GLY A 166 -3.28 -0.08 -8.10
N GLY A 167 -1.96 -0.10 -7.96
CA GLY A 167 -1.12 1.09 -8.15
C GLY A 167 -1.22 1.66 -9.57
N LEU A 168 -1.31 0.79 -10.60
CA LEU A 168 -1.54 1.22 -11.98
C LEU A 168 -2.97 1.74 -12.18
N TRP A 169 -3.96 1.13 -11.54
CA TRP A 169 -5.35 1.59 -11.57
C TRP A 169 -5.53 2.95 -10.89
N LEU A 170 -4.82 3.21 -9.79
CA LEU A 170 -4.82 4.52 -9.13
C LEU A 170 -4.34 5.65 -10.04
N LYS A 171 -3.47 5.37 -11.01
CA LYS A 171 -2.97 6.37 -11.98
C LYS A 171 -3.99 6.72 -13.06
N ARG A 172 -5.02 5.91 -13.24
CA ARG A 172 -6.05 6.19 -14.26
C ARG A 172 -7.01 7.25 -13.72
N PRO A 173 -7.33 8.27 -14.53
CA PRO A 173 -8.28 9.32 -14.19
C PRO A 173 -9.68 8.77 -13.90
#